data_75c0d6d47797faba143be338fa2a79c3
#
_entry.id   75c0d6d47797faba143be338fa2a79c3
#
_cell.length_a   1.000
_cell.length_b   1.000
_cell.length_c   1.000
_cell.angle_alpha   90.00
_cell.angle_beta   90.00
_cell.angle_gamma   90.00
#
_symmetry.space_group_name_H-M   'P 1'
#
loop_
_entity.id
_entity.type
_entity.pdbx_description
1 polymer ?
#
loop_
_entity_poly.entity_id
_entity_poly.type
_entity_poly.pdbx_seq_one_letter_code
_entity_poly.pdbx_strand_id
1 'polypeptide(L)'
;TVLSVAGKMNLKMGGPSFQDFIIEKPQHSPHYQYHKADPDDPATHRRSVYRFLVRSQPQPFMDALDCADPSLLVDKRSETTTSLQALAMLNNRFILRMAEHVAVDLKGKDDPVGELIARSLGRPVRLEERGLLEDYANSHGMAALVRLVFNMSEFSYVD
;
A
#
# COMPACT_ATOMS: atom_id res chain seq x y z
N THR A 1 2.31 6.48 0.32
CA THR A 1 2.31 6.57 -1.17
C THR A 1 1.11 5.84 -1.78
N VAL A 2 0.83 4.53 -1.51
CA VAL A 2 -0.27 3.75 -2.13
C VAL A 2 -1.64 4.45 -2.02
N LEU A 3 -2.04 4.89 -0.82
CA LEU A 3 -3.31 5.63 -0.63
C LEU A 3 -3.38 6.94 -1.42
N SER A 4 -2.25 7.63 -1.59
CA SER A 4 -2.20 8.87 -2.39
C SER A 4 -2.43 8.57 -3.87
N VAL A 5 -1.77 7.54 -4.41
CA VAL A 5 -1.95 7.11 -5.79
C VAL A 5 -3.38 6.64 -6.04
N ALA A 6 -3.99 5.94 -5.08
CA ALA A 6 -5.39 5.51 -5.15
C ALA A 6 -6.41 6.65 -4.95
N GLY A 7 -5.96 7.89 -4.69
CA GLY A 7 -6.87 9.02 -4.41
C GLY A 7 -7.70 8.85 -3.13
N LYS A 8 -7.27 7.96 -2.22
CA LYS A 8 -8.01 7.63 -0.99
C LYS A 8 -7.39 8.23 0.27
N MET A 9 -6.24 8.91 0.17
CA MET A 9 -5.53 9.46 1.31
C MET A 9 -6.34 10.54 2.02
N ASN A 10 -6.64 10.31 3.30
CA ASN A 10 -7.20 11.31 4.19
C ASN A 10 -6.05 12.09 4.86
N LEU A 11 -5.90 13.36 4.52
CA LEU A 11 -4.84 14.23 5.02
C LEU A 11 -5.16 14.87 6.39
N LYS A 12 -6.29 14.54 7.02
CA LYS A 12 -6.66 15.09 8.34
C LYS A 12 -5.54 14.83 9.35
N MET A 13 -5.08 15.90 9.98
CA MET A 13 -4.05 15.88 11.02
C MET A 13 -4.69 15.85 12.41
N GLY A 14 -3.96 15.26 13.38
CA GLY A 14 -4.41 15.19 14.78
C GLY A 14 -5.61 14.27 15.01
N GLY A 15 -6.15 14.32 16.22
CA GLY A 15 -7.26 13.49 16.66
C GLY A 15 -6.85 12.06 17.09
N PRO A 16 -7.81 11.20 17.42
CA PRO A 16 -7.54 9.85 17.90
C PRO A 16 -6.92 8.98 16.79
N SER A 17 -6.21 7.94 17.23
CA SER A 17 -5.66 6.91 16.34
C SER A 17 -6.77 6.11 15.66
N PHE A 18 -6.54 5.67 14.43
CA PHE A 18 -7.41 4.70 13.78
C PHE A 18 -6.95 3.27 14.07
N GLN A 19 -7.88 2.32 14.00
CA GLN A 19 -7.63 0.89 14.19
C GLN A 19 -7.86 0.17 12.88
N ASP A 20 -6.86 -0.57 12.41
CA ASP A 20 -6.88 -1.39 11.19
C ASP A 20 -6.98 -2.90 11.53
N PHE A 21 -7.73 -3.23 12.58
CA PHE A 21 -7.96 -4.59 13.06
C PHE A 21 -9.32 -4.73 13.73
N ILE A 22 -9.81 -5.95 13.81
CA ILE A 22 -10.96 -6.33 14.63
C ILE A 22 -10.47 -6.96 15.93
N ILE A 23 -11.00 -6.54 17.05
CA ILE A 23 -10.65 -7.12 18.35
C ILE A 23 -11.60 -8.29 18.64
N GLU A 24 -11.02 -9.48 18.76
CA GLU A 24 -11.68 -10.62 19.40
C GLU A 24 -11.26 -10.64 20.86
N LYS A 25 -12.25 -10.69 21.74
CA LYS A 25 -12.02 -10.72 23.21
C LYS A 25 -12.15 -12.16 23.72
N PRO A 26 -11.09 -12.97 23.67
CA PRO A 26 -11.07 -14.23 24.40
C PRO A 26 -11.01 -13.95 25.90
N GLN A 27 -11.30 -14.94 26.71
CA GLN A 27 -11.42 -14.81 28.17
C GLN A 27 -10.17 -14.24 28.87
N HIS A 28 -8.99 -14.35 28.27
CA HIS A 28 -7.72 -14.00 28.93
C HIS A 28 -6.87 -12.94 28.22
N SER A 29 -6.99 -12.77 26.88
CA SER A 29 -6.21 -11.80 26.14
C SER A 29 -6.93 -11.35 24.86
N PRO A 30 -6.86 -10.08 24.46
CA PRO A 30 -7.43 -9.64 23.20
C PRO A 30 -6.58 -10.16 22.03
N HIS A 31 -7.23 -10.69 21.00
CA HIS A 31 -6.61 -11.02 19.72
C HIS A 31 -6.96 -9.96 18.68
N TYR A 32 -5.96 -9.48 17.97
CA TYR A 32 -6.08 -8.42 16.96
C TYR A 32 -6.07 -9.02 15.58
N GLN A 33 -7.22 -9.04 14.93
CA GLN A 33 -7.44 -9.69 13.64
C GLN A 33 -7.27 -8.68 12.51
N TYR A 34 -6.04 -8.42 12.10
CA TYR A 34 -5.71 -7.48 11.01
C TYR A 34 -6.30 -7.91 9.66
N HIS A 35 -6.35 -9.21 9.40
CA HIS A 35 -6.89 -9.75 8.15
C HIS A 35 -8.41 -9.58 7.99
N LYS A 36 -9.13 -9.28 9.07
CA LYS A 36 -10.58 -9.03 9.06
C LYS A 36 -10.94 -7.55 8.88
N ALA A 37 -9.97 -6.64 9.00
CA ALA A 37 -10.23 -5.23 8.78
C ALA A 37 -10.66 -4.97 7.33
N ASP A 38 -11.59 -4.04 7.15
CA ASP A 38 -12.03 -3.64 5.81
C ASP A 38 -11.01 -2.70 5.18
N PRO A 39 -10.38 -3.05 4.05
CA PRO A 39 -9.44 -2.18 3.36
C PRO A 39 -10.11 -0.94 2.72
N ASP A 40 -11.43 -0.92 2.61
CA ASP A 40 -12.19 0.21 2.07
C ASP A 40 -12.70 1.17 3.16
N ASP A 41 -12.48 0.90 4.44
CA ASP A 41 -12.91 1.78 5.52
C ASP A 41 -12.14 3.12 5.46
N PRO A 42 -12.82 4.26 5.13
CA PRO A 42 -12.18 5.56 5.02
C PRO A 42 -11.53 6.04 6.33
N ALA A 43 -11.98 5.52 7.48
CA ALA A 43 -11.39 5.86 8.78
C ALA A 43 -9.94 5.38 8.89
N THR A 44 -9.58 4.31 8.18
CA THR A 44 -8.22 3.75 8.15
C THR A 44 -7.32 4.37 7.08
N HIS A 45 -7.88 5.16 6.16
CA HIS A 45 -7.15 5.78 5.04
C HIS A 45 -6.35 7.02 5.43
N ARG A 46 -5.83 7.06 6.62
CA ARG A 46 -4.97 8.14 7.13
C ARG A 46 -3.49 7.80 7.02
N ARG A 47 -2.64 8.80 7.23
CA ARG A 47 -1.18 8.58 7.33
C ARG A 47 -0.87 7.57 8.45
N SER A 48 0.07 6.64 8.20
CA SER A 48 0.42 5.55 9.14
C SER A 48 0.84 6.03 10.52
N VAL A 49 1.32 7.28 10.64
CA VAL A 49 1.66 7.89 11.94
C VAL A 49 0.45 8.01 12.88
N TYR A 50 -0.77 7.99 12.36
CA TYR A 50 -2.01 8.04 13.16
C TYR A 50 -2.59 6.65 13.42
N ARG A 51 -1.89 5.57 13.08
CA ARG A 51 -2.38 4.23 13.36
C ARG A 51 -2.19 3.86 14.84
N PHE A 52 -3.17 3.14 15.38
CA PHE A 52 -3.06 2.55 16.71
C PHE A 52 -2.02 1.42 16.71
N LEU A 53 -1.04 1.49 17.59
CA LEU A 53 0.03 0.50 17.72
C LEU A 53 -0.28 -0.49 18.81
N VAL A 54 -0.32 -1.76 18.42
CA VAL A 54 -0.43 -2.88 19.35
C VAL A 54 0.97 -3.47 19.57
N ARG A 55 1.54 -3.23 20.76
CA ARG A 55 2.91 -3.69 21.07
C ARG A 55 3.05 -5.21 21.12
N SER A 56 2.01 -5.91 21.58
CA SER A 56 2.02 -7.38 21.73
C SER A 56 1.82 -8.13 20.42
N GLN A 57 1.32 -7.46 19.39
CA GLN A 57 1.02 -8.07 18.09
C GLN A 57 1.21 -7.03 16.98
N PRO A 58 2.43 -6.90 16.42
CA PRO A 58 2.70 -6.00 15.32
C PRO A 58 1.79 -6.26 14.10
N GLN A 59 1.55 -5.22 13.32
CA GLN A 59 0.76 -5.36 12.10
C GLN A 59 1.62 -6.04 11.02
N PRO A 60 1.23 -7.22 10.50
CA PRO A 60 2.11 -8.06 9.69
C PRO A 60 2.60 -7.42 8.39
N PHE A 61 1.78 -6.58 7.75
CA PHE A 61 2.17 -5.92 6.51
C PHE A 61 3.22 -4.82 6.77
N MET A 62 3.08 -4.07 7.85
CA MET A 62 4.04 -3.03 8.21
C MET A 62 5.36 -3.63 8.70
N ASP A 63 5.27 -4.74 9.43
CA ASP A 63 6.43 -5.51 9.90
C ASP A 63 7.23 -6.06 8.70
N ALA A 64 6.54 -6.63 7.71
CA ALA A 64 7.17 -7.08 6.46
C ALA A 64 7.87 -5.96 5.68
N LEU A 65 7.47 -4.69 5.86
CA LEU A 65 8.05 -3.51 5.20
C LEU A 65 9.07 -2.76 6.09
N ASP A 66 9.69 -3.43 7.04
CA ASP A 66 10.70 -2.87 7.96
C ASP A 66 10.21 -1.64 8.72
N CYS A 67 8.94 -1.63 9.12
CA CYS A 67 8.43 -0.56 9.97
C CYS A 67 9.17 -0.61 11.31
N ALA A 68 9.81 0.51 11.68
CA ALA A 68 10.51 0.61 12.95
C ALA A 68 9.58 0.30 14.12
N ASP A 69 10.07 -0.49 15.09
CA ASP A 69 9.37 -0.72 16.34
C ASP A 69 9.36 0.58 17.17
N PRO A 70 8.19 1.17 17.41
CA PRO A 70 8.08 2.44 18.14
C PRO A 70 8.38 2.31 19.63
N SER A 71 8.57 1.10 20.15
CA SER A 71 8.98 0.86 21.53
C SER A 71 10.50 0.86 21.72
N LEU A 72 11.26 0.90 20.62
CA LEU A 72 12.72 0.95 20.62
C LEU A 72 13.22 2.28 20.08
N LEU A 73 14.33 2.75 20.67
CA LEU A 73 15.10 3.85 20.10
C LEU A 73 15.90 3.29 18.92
N VAL A 74 15.47 3.60 17.71
CA VAL A 74 16.15 3.19 16.48
C VAL A 74 16.74 4.44 15.85
N ASP A 75 18.06 4.51 15.79
CA ASP A 75 18.82 5.61 15.22
C ASP A 75 18.78 5.63 13.69
N LYS A 76 18.66 4.44 13.07
CA LYS A 76 18.57 4.26 11.63
C LYS A 76 17.54 3.18 11.30
N ARG A 77 16.65 3.49 10.36
CA ARG A 77 15.71 2.52 9.80
C ARG A 77 16.49 1.46 9.00
N SER A 78 16.16 0.20 9.19
CA SER A 78 16.62 -0.86 8.29
C SER A 78 15.97 -0.67 6.92
N GLU A 79 16.77 -0.72 5.88
CA GLU A 79 16.34 -0.68 4.49
C GLU A 79 16.75 -2.00 3.85
N THR A 80 15.83 -2.93 3.79
CA THR A 80 16.06 -4.22 3.15
C THR A 80 15.19 -4.38 1.93
N THR A 81 15.71 -5.06 0.92
CA THR A 81 14.93 -5.49 -0.25
C THR A 81 14.86 -7.01 -0.21
N THR A 82 13.75 -7.54 0.29
CA THR A 82 13.58 -8.97 0.44
C THR A 82 12.46 -9.49 -0.46
N SER A 83 12.54 -10.77 -0.82
CA SER A 83 11.45 -11.45 -1.54
C SER A 83 10.14 -11.46 -0.74
N LEU A 84 10.23 -11.44 0.59
CA LEU A 84 9.05 -11.35 1.46
C LEU A 84 8.32 -9.99 1.28
N GLN A 85 9.07 -8.90 1.19
CA GLN A 85 8.51 -7.57 0.93
C GLN A 85 7.83 -7.50 -0.45
N ALA A 86 8.48 -8.04 -1.48
CA ALA A 86 7.90 -8.13 -2.82
C ALA A 86 6.60 -8.95 -2.81
N LEU A 87 6.59 -10.10 -2.12
CA LEU A 87 5.38 -10.91 -1.97
C LEU A 87 4.29 -10.18 -1.18
N ALA A 88 4.63 -9.45 -0.14
CA ALA A 88 3.69 -8.63 0.62
C ALA A 88 3.06 -7.55 -0.26
N MET A 89 3.84 -6.82 -1.05
CA MET A 89 3.35 -5.81 -1.99
C MET A 89 2.48 -6.40 -3.10
N LEU A 90 2.75 -7.63 -3.55
CA LEU A 90 1.95 -8.27 -4.60
C LEU A 90 0.64 -8.86 -4.09
N ASN A 91 0.60 -9.37 -2.85
CA ASN A 91 -0.51 -10.22 -2.39
C ASN A 91 -1.29 -9.64 -1.21
N ASN A 92 -0.83 -8.55 -0.59
CA ASN A 92 -1.54 -7.96 0.53
C ASN A 92 -2.93 -7.45 0.10
N ARG A 93 -3.96 -7.80 0.86
CA ARG A 93 -5.36 -7.44 0.58
C ARG A 93 -5.58 -5.94 0.41
N PHE A 94 -4.88 -5.12 1.19
CA PHE A 94 -4.94 -3.66 1.07
C PHE A 94 -4.37 -3.19 -0.28
N ILE A 95 -3.20 -3.73 -0.70
CA ILE A 95 -2.58 -3.39 -1.99
C ILE A 95 -3.47 -3.81 -3.14
N LEU A 96 -4.03 -5.03 -3.09
CA LEU A 96 -4.97 -5.53 -4.11
C LEU A 96 -6.15 -4.57 -4.27
N ARG A 97 -6.76 -4.18 -3.15
CA ARG A 97 -7.93 -3.31 -3.19
C ARG A 97 -7.61 -1.89 -3.68
N MET A 98 -6.49 -1.33 -3.26
CA MET A 98 -6.05 -0.02 -3.75
C MET A 98 -5.72 -0.06 -5.26
N ALA A 99 -5.14 -1.15 -5.76
CA ALA A 99 -4.89 -1.32 -7.18
C ALA A 99 -6.19 -1.40 -8.00
N GLU A 100 -7.23 -2.04 -7.47
CA GLU A 100 -8.57 -2.04 -8.10
C GLU A 100 -9.15 -0.62 -8.17
N HIS A 101 -9.04 0.17 -7.11
CA HIS A 101 -9.51 1.56 -7.11
C HIS A 101 -8.78 2.40 -8.16
N VAL A 102 -7.46 2.28 -8.26
CA VAL A 102 -6.67 2.98 -9.29
C VAL A 102 -7.11 2.55 -10.68
N ALA A 103 -7.28 1.23 -10.91
CA ALA A 103 -7.71 0.72 -12.21
C ALA A 103 -9.10 1.23 -12.63
N VAL A 104 -10.02 1.35 -11.68
CA VAL A 104 -11.36 1.93 -11.92
C VAL A 104 -11.26 3.41 -12.27
N ASP A 105 -10.42 4.17 -11.55
CA ASP A 105 -10.23 5.61 -11.79
C ASP A 105 -9.54 5.90 -13.14
N LEU A 106 -8.68 4.98 -13.59
CA LEU A 106 -8.01 5.08 -14.89
C LEU A 106 -8.90 4.68 -16.07
N LYS A 107 -10.03 4.03 -15.80
CA LYS A 107 -10.94 3.57 -16.82
C LYS A 107 -11.54 4.77 -17.57
N GLY A 108 -11.36 4.79 -18.88
CA GLY A 108 -11.86 5.87 -19.73
C GLY A 108 -10.93 7.10 -19.84
N LYS A 109 -9.73 7.04 -19.29
CA LYS A 109 -8.69 8.03 -19.58
C LYS A 109 -8.10 7.78 -20.96
N ASP A 110 -7.65 8.85 -21.63
CA ASP A 110 -7.05 8.77 -22.97
C ASP A 110 -5.71 8.02 -22.96
N ASP A 111 -4.90 8.20 -21.91
CA ASP A 111 -3.62 7.51 -21.69
C ASP A 111 -3.56 6.92 -20.27
N PRO A 112 -4.20 5.77 -20.01
CA PRO A 112 -4.26 5.20 -18.67
C PRO A 112 -2.90 4.71 -18.16
N VAL A 113 -2.01 4.23 -19.04
CA VAL A 113 -0.67 3.77 -18.66
C VAL A 113 0.22 4.96 -18.34
N GLY A 114 0.22 6.00 -19.17
CA GLY A 114 0.97 7.22 -18.90
C GLY A 114 0.53 7.91 -17.61
N GLU A 115 -0.77 8.00 -17.37
CA GLU A 115 -1.33 8.57 -16.13
C GLU A 115 -0.93 7.73 -14.89
N LEU A 116 -0.94 6.39 -14.99
CA LEU A 116 -0.49 5.51 -13.91
C LEU A 116 0.96 5.78 -13.54
N ILE A 117 1.85 5.81 -14.53
CA ILE A 117 3.29 6.02 -14.31
C ILE A 117 3.54 7.43 -13.75
N ALA A 118 2.93 8.45 -14.32
CA ALA A 118 3.05 9.83 -13.82
C ALA A 118 2.60 9.96 -12.36
N ARG A 119 1.44 9.38 -12.03
CA ARG A 119 0.87 9.41 -10.67
C ARG A 119 1.67 8.59 -9.66
N SER A 120 2.22 7.45 -10.08
CA SER A 120 2.92 6.53 -9.18
C SER A 120 4.40 6.86 -9.02
N LEU A 121 5.08 7.20 -10.11
CA LEU A 121 6.53 7.36 -10.17
C LEU A 121 6.97 8.82 -10.36
N GLY A 122 6.02 9.75 -10.55
CA GLY A 122 6.32 11.18 -10.70
C GLY A 122 7.03 11.55 -12.01
N ARG A 123 7.04 10.68 -13.00
CA ARG A 123 7.68 10.89 -14.31
C ARG A 123 6.79 10.45 -15.47
N PRO A 124 7.04 10.91 -16.70
CA PRO A 124 6.38 10.37 -17.87
C PRO A 124 6.80 8.90 -18.13
N VAL A 125 5.93 8.14 -18.80
CA VAL A 125 6.25 6.79 -19.27
C VAL A 125 7.34 6.89 -20.36
N ARG A 126 8.37 6.04 -20.29
CA ARG A 126 9.45 5.97 -21.27
C ARG A 126 8.97 5.25 -22.54
N LEU A 127 9.50 5.65 -23.70
CA LEU A 127 9.10 5.04 -24.98
C LEU A 127 9.35 3.54 -25.02
N GLU A 128 10.47 3.09 -24.46
CA GLU A 128 10.90 1.69 -24.40
C GLU A 128 10.04 0.81 -23.50
N GLU A 129 9.43 1.38 -22.44
CA GLU A 129 8.61 0.63 -21.48
C GLU A 129 7.12 0.65 -21.81
N ARG A 130 6.65 1.64 -22.57
CA ARG A 130 5.22 1.85 -22.86
C ARG A 130 4.56 0.61 -23.47
N GLY A 131 5.13 0.09 -24.54
CA GLY A 131 4.57 -1.08 -25.24
C GLY A 131 4.44 -2.30 -24.31
N LEU A 132 5.47 -2.56 -23.51
CA LEU A 132 5.47 -3.67 -22.55
C LEU A 132 4.39 -3.52 -21.48
N LEU A 133 4.19 -2.30 -20.96
CA LEU A 133 3.18 -2.01 -19.94
C LEU A 133 1.76 -2.10 -20.50
N GLU A 134 1.53 -1.60 -21.73
CA GLU A 134 0.26 -1.70 -22.44
C GLU A 134 -0.08 -3.17 -22.75
N ASP A 135 0.85 -3.95 -23.26
CA ASP A 135 0.68 -5.39 -23.53
C ASP A 135 0.37 -6.16 -22.24
N TYR A 136 1.05 -5.83 -21.15
CA TYR A 136 0.78 -6.42 -19.85
C TYR A 136 -0.64 -6.06 -19.34
N ALA A 137 -1.03 -4.79 -19.46
CA ALA A 137 -2.38 -4.35 -19.07
C ALA A 137 -3.47 -5.03 -19.90
N ASN A 138 -3.25 -5.20 -21.21
CA ASN A 138 -4.20 -5.88 -22.10
C ASN A 138 -4.33 -7.36 -21.78
N SER A 139 -3.23 -8.02 -21.40
CA SER A 139 -3.19 -9.45 -21.11
C SER A 139 -3.69 -9.82 -19.71
N HIS A 140 -3.42 -8.97 -18.70
CA HIS A 140 -3.65 -9.28 -17.29
C HIS A 140 -4.62 -8.30 -16.59
N GLY A 141 -4.99 -7.23 -17.28
CA GLY A 141 -5.85 -6.18 -16.76
C GLY A 141 -5.11 -5.05 -16.04
N MET A 142 -5.73 -3.87 -16.02
CA MET A 142 -5.14 -2.65 -15.44
C MET A 142 -4.80 -2.82 -13.94
N ALA A 143 -5.62 -3.50 -13.16
CA ALA A 143 -5.34 -3.71 -11.73
C ALA A 143 -4.06 -4.54 -11.50
N ALA A 144 -3.76 -5.50 -12.38
CA ALA A 144 -2.52 -6.27 -12.33
C ALA A 144 -1.31 -5.37 -12.69
N LEU A 145 -1.46 -4.49 -13.67
CA LEU A 145 -0.42 -3.51 -13.99
C LEU A 145 -0.15 -2.55 -12.82
N VAL A 146 -1.19 -2.05 -12.15
CA VAL A 146 -1.03 -1.19 -10.97
C VAL A 146 -0.24 -1.91 -9.86
N ARG A 147 -0.54 -3.19 -9.60
CA ARG A 147 0.21 -4.00 -8.63
C ARG A 147 1.68 -4.17 -9.01
N LEU A 148 1.95 -4.39 -10.30
CA LEU A 148 3.30 -4.46 -10.82
C LEU A 148 4.05 -3.15 -10.55
N VAL A 149 3.44 -2.00 -10.87
CA VAL A 149 4.02 -0.67 -10.63
C VAL A 149 4.28 -0.42 -9.16
N PHE A 150 3.33 -0.78 -8.26
CA PHE A 150 3.52 -0.65 -6.81
C PHE A 150 4.67 -1.51 -6.26
N ASN A 151 5.08 -2.55 -6.99
CA ASN A 151 6.18 -3.44 -6.63
C ASN A 151 7.52 -3.11 -7.31
N MET A 152 7.55 -2.06 -8.13
CA MET A 152 8.81 -1.56 -8.70
C MET A 152 9.68 -0.94 -7.61
N SER A 153 11.00 -1.12 -7.72
CA SER A 153 11.95 -0.47 -6.81
C SER A 153 11.84 1.06 -6.86
N GLU A 154 11.60 1.62 -8.03
CA GLU A 154 11.38 3.06 -8.24
C GLU A 154 10.14 3.61 -7.49
N PHE A 155 9.14 2.77 -7.19
CA PHE A 155 8.00 3.14 -6.36
C PHE A 155 8.29 3.07 -4.86
N SER A 156 9.12 2.09 -4.47
CA SER A 156 9.41 1.79 -3.07
C SER A 156 10.55 2.64 -2.50
N TYR A 157 11.49 3.04 -3.35
CA TYR A 157 12.66 3.84 -2.99
C TYR A 157 12.60 5.19 -3.68
N VAL A 158 12.64 6.24 -2.90
CA VAL A 158 12.75 7.63 -3.38
C VAL A 158 14.19 8.05 -3.14
N ASP A 159 14.95 8.30 -4.21
CA ASP A 159 16.30 8.85 -4.15
C ASP A 159 16.27 10.34 -3.79
#